data_84c164963a03fde08d1bbfd929ebb2e5
#
_entry.id   84c164963a03fde08d1bbfd929ebb2e5
#
_cell.length_a   1.000
_cell.length_b   1.000
_cell.length_c   1.000
_cell.angle_alpha   90.00
_cell.angle_beta   90.00
_cell.angle_gamma   90.00
#
_symmetry.space_group_name_H-M   'P 1'
#
loop_
_entity.id
_entity.type
_entity.pdbx_description
1 polymer ?
#
loop_
_entity_poly.entity_id
_entity_poly.type
_entity_poly.pdbx_seq_one_letter_code
_entity_poly.pdbx_strand_id
1 'polypeptide(L)'
;SRFRAIPWAAAAALIAIIGAASWFAGQRSGANAVIDDYVVRSDWVLPSATADDERQRIVLHLASDDPAEMERSLDQAELILAGFEYNGSAPEVELIANGQGLTLFRNDVTPFAERIGALQRDYPSLRLYACARTIERLALQGVGVVLLPGVDTGSIAIERIYTRLRQGWSYEEI
;
A
#
# COMPACT_ATOMS: atom_id res chain seq x y z
N SER A 1 19.69 -55.71 -43.27
CA SER A 1 19.80 -54.58 -42.33
C SER A 1 19.80 -53.27 -43.12
N ARG A 2 18.68 -52.57 -43.04
CA ARG A 2 18.52 -51.25 -43.68
C ARG A 2 18.72 -50.17 -42.60
N PHE A 3 19.88 -49.54 -42.55
CA PHE A 3 20.09 -48.32 -41.80
C PHE A 3 19.36 -47.16 -42.50
N ARG A 4 18.31 -46.66 -41.89
CA ARG A 4 17.66 -45.42 -42.37
C ARG A 4 18.51 -44.23 -41.89
N ALA A 5 19.12 -43.53 -42.82
CA ALA A 5 19.80 -42.29 -42.53
C ALA A 5 18.82 -41.25 -42.02
N ILE A 6 19.04 -40.73 -40.84
CA ILE A 6 18.29 -39.59 -40.27
C ILE A 6 18.70 -38.33 -41.08
N PRO A 7 17.77 -37.60 -41.67
CA PRO A 7 18.11 -36.43 -42.47
C PRO A 7 18.68 -35.33 -41.54
N TRP A 8 19.82 -34.83 -41.96
CA TRP A 8 20.57 -33.79 -41.23
C TRP A 8 19.76 -32.54 -40.89
N ALA A 9 18.68 -32.30 -41.62
CA ALA A 9 17.74 -31.21 -41.38
C ALA A 9 17.01 -31.31 -40.04
N ALA A 10 16.76 -32.51 -39.48
CA ALA A 10 16.10 -32.72 -38.20
C ALA A 10 17.06 -32.39 -37.02
N ALA A 11 18.36 -32.64 -37.16
CA ALA A 11 19.34 -32.34 -36.13
C ALA A 11 19.59 -30.83 -36.00
N ALA A 12 19.59 -30.09 -37.11
CA ALA A 12 19.75 -28.64 -37.09
C ALA A 12 18.57 -27.89 -36.44
N ALA A 13 17.33 -28.40 -36.60
CA ALA A 13 16.13 -27.81 -36.00
C ALA A 13 16.12 -27.98 -34.46
N LEU A 14 16.57 -29.11 -33.94
CA LEU A 14 16.66 -29.37 -32.50
C LEU A 14 17.71 -28.47 -31.79
N ILE A 15 18.86 -28.23 -32.44
CA ILE A 15 19.91 -27.33 -31.91
C ILE A 15 19.40 -25.88 -31.87
N ALA A 16 18.64 -25.42 -32.87
CA ALA A 16 18.05 -24.08 -32.90
C ALA A 16 17.01 -23.88 -31.80
N ILE A 17 16.20 -24.88 -31.49
CA ILE A 17 15.17 -24.79 -30.43
C ILE A 17 15.82 -24.76 -29.04
N ILE A 18 16.86 -25.54 -28.80
CA ILE A 18 17.61 -25.54 -27.53
C ILE A 18 18.37 -24.21 -27.35
N GLY A 19 18.98 -23.69 -28.44
CA GLY A 19 19.68 -22.39 -28.39
C GLY A 19 18.74 -21.22 -28.11
N ALA A 20 17.56 -21.21 -28.73
CA ALA A 20 16.56 -20.16 -28.50
C ALA A 20 15.97 -20.22 -27.07
N ALA A 21 15.69 -21.42 -26.57
CA ALA A 21 15.20 -21.59 -25.20
C ALA A 21 16.22 -21.15 -24.16
N SER A 22 17.50 -21.42 -24.39
CA SER A 22 18.60 -20.99 -23.50
C SER A 22 18.81 -19.49 -23.56
N TRP A 23 18.64 -18.84 -24.71
CA TRP A 23 18.74 -17.39 -24.83
C TRP A 23 17.56 -16.68 -24.14
N PHE A 24 16.33 -17.17 -24.31
CA PHE A 24 15.16 -16.63 -23.60
C PHE A 24 15.21 -16.82 -22.08
N ALA A 25 15.78 -17.92 -21.60
CA ALA A 25 16.02 -18.14 -20.19
C ALA A 25 17.11 -17.18 -19.64
N GLY A 26 18.17 -16.93 -20.41
CA GLY A 26 19.22 -15.99 -20.04
C GLY A 26 18.76 -14.52 -20.02
N GLN A 27 17.82 -14.12 -20.86
CA GLN A 27 17.26 -12.76 -20.82
C GLN A 27 16.35 -12.50 -19.63
N ARG A 28 15.70 -13.53 -19.08
CA ARG A 28 14.91 -13.40 -17.84
C ARG A 28 15.78 -13.29 -16.60
N SER A 29 17.00 -13.81 -16.64
CA SER A 29 17.96 -13.67 -15.53
C SER A 29 18.68 -12.33 -15.53
N GLY A 30 18.75 -11.63 -16.67
CA GLY A 30 19.40 -10.31 -16.78
C GLY A 30 18.54 -9.15 -16.28
N ALA A 31 17.23 -9.34 -16.12
CA ALA A 31 16.34 -8.30 -15.57
C ALA A 31 16.42 -8.15 -14.04
N ASN A 32 17.01 -9.13 -13.34
CA ASN A 32 17.19 -9.08 -11.89
C ASN A 32 18.56 -8.53 -11.46
N ALA A 33 19.46 -8.21 -12.40
CA ALA A 33 20.83 -7.79 -12.07
C ALA A 33 20.97 -6.28 -11.81
N VAL A 34 19.90 -5.47 -11.97
CA VAL A 34 19.94 -4.02 -11.72
C VAL A 34 19.37 -3.65 -10.35
N ILE A 35 18.86 -4.61 -9.61
CA ILE A 35 18.34 -4.40 -8.25
C ILE A 35 19.38 -4.77 -7.18
N ASP A 36 20.48 -5.42 -7.54
CA ASP A 36 21.50 -5.90 -6.60
C ASP A 36 22.43 -4.82 -6.04
N ASP A 37 22.40 -3.59 -6.57
CA ASP A 37 23.23 -2.49 -6.04
C ASP A 37 22.46 -1.58 -5.04
N TYR A 38 21.17 -1.79 -4.88
CA TYR A 38 20.46 -1.40 -3.68
C TYR A 38 20.56 -2.58 -2.69
N VAL A 39 21.64 -2.59 -1.92
CA VAL A 39 21.66 -3.37 -0.68
C VAL A 39 20.50 -2.86 0.17
N VAL A 40 19.32 -3.41 -0.06
CA VAL A 40 18.28 -3.43 0.95
C VAL A 40 18.93 -4.17 2.11
N ARG A 41 19.48 -3.39 3.04
CA ARG A 41 19.93 -3.95 4.30
C ARG A 41 18.79 -4.82 4.80
N SER A 42 19.03 -6.10 4.86
CA SER A 42 18.11 -7.13 5.31
C SER A 42 17.66 -6.98 6.79
N ASP A 43 17.91 -5.83 7.38
CA ASP A 43 17.49 -5.45 8.72
C ASP A 43 16.03 -4.94 8.74
N TRP A 44 15.42 -4.77 7.56
CA TRP A 44 13.99 -4.51 7.41
C TRP A 44 13.18 -5.82 7.48
N VAL A 45 13.40 -6.61 8.49
CA VAL A 45 12.42 -7.62 8.88
C VAL A 45 11.22 -6.85 9.40
N LEU A 46 10.17 -6.73 8.56
CA LEU A 46 8.87 -6.32 9.06
C LEU A 46 8.58 -7.23 10.24
N PRO A 47 8.35 -6.69 11.45
CA PRO A 47 7.96 -7.54 12.55
C PRO A 47 6.72 -8.29 12.08
N SER A 48 6.84 -9.62 11.99
CA SER A 48 5.66 -10.46 11.84
C SER A 48 4.71 -10.04 12.94
N ALA A 49 3.49 -9.63 12.57
CA ALA A 49 2.45 -9.46 13.54
C ALA A 49 2.43 -10.74 14.38
N THR A 50 2.94 -10.66 15.59
CA THR A 50 2.89 -11.79 16.50
C THR A 50 1.41 -12.04 16.75
N ALA A 51 0.98 -13.28 16.60
CA ALA A 51 -0.41 -13.71 16.76
C ALA A 51 -1.01 -13.40 18.16
N ASP A 52 -0.26 -12.72 19.01
CA ASP A 52 -0.62 -12.35 20.37
C ASP A 52 -1.24 -10.96 20.52
N ASP A 53 -1.28 -10.14 19.46
CA ASP A 53 -2.00 -8.86 19.54
C ASP A 53 -3.40 -9.04 18.96
N GLU A 54 -4.28 -9.57 19.77
CA GLU A 54 -5.69 -9.86 19.49
C GLU A 54 -6.53 -8.60 19.17
N ARG A 55 -5.90 -7.45 19.05
CA ARG A 55 -6.54 -6.19 18.64
C ARG A 55 -6.49 -6.09 17.13
N GLN A 56 -7.63 -5.94 16.51
CA GLN A 56 -7.71 -5.60 15.10
C GLN A 56 -7.27 -4.14 14.92
N ARG A 57 -6.00 -3.92 14.61
CA ARG A 57 -5.42 -2.60 14.35
C ARG A 57 -4.92 -2.55 12.92
N ILE A 58 -5.48 -1.65 12.11
CA ILE A 58 -5.14 -1.54 10.70
C ILE A 58 -4.89 -0.10 10.28
N VAL A 59 -3.86 0.07 9.45
CA VAL A 59 -3.61 1.28 8.66
C VAL A 59 -4.22 1.07 7.29
N LEU A 60 -5.15 1.95 6.91
CA LEU A 60 -5.64 2.11 5.55
C LEU A 60 -4.90 3.28 4.91
N HIS A 61 -4.35 3.10 3.72
CA HIS A 61 -3.54 4.12 3.06
C HIS A 61 -4.15 4.51 1.71
N LEU A 62 -4.49 5.79 1.59
CA LEU A 62 -5.07 6.39 0.39
C LEU A 62 -4.08 7.36 -0.26
N ALA A 63 -3.72 7.11 -1.53
CA ALA A 63 -2.83 7.97 -2.32
C ALA A 63 -3.53 8.66 -3.50
N SER A 64 -4.77 8.27 -3.82
CA SER A 64 -5.56 8.71 -4.97
C SER A 64 -6.65 9.71 -4.57
N ASP A 65 -7.00 10.61 -5.49
CA ASP A 65 -8.15 11.50 -5.40
C ASP A 65 -9.37 11.01 -6.22
N ASP A 66 -9.35 9.77 -6.69
CA ASP A 66 -10.51 9.14 -7.30
C ASP A 66 -11.65 9.04 -6.27
N PRO A 67 -12.83 9.65 -6.55
CA PRO A 67 -13.95 9.60 -5.63
C PRO A 67 -14.37 8.18 -5.22
N ALA A 68 -14.26 7.20 -6.12
CA ALA A 68 -14.59 5.82 -5.82
C ALA A 68 -13.59 5.17 -4.85
N GLU A 69 -12.31 5.54 -4.93
CA GLU A 69 -11.28 5.07 -3.99
C GLU A 69 -11.40 5.78 -2.64
N MET A 70 -11.69 7.07 -2.64
CA MET A 70 -12.02 7.81 -1.41
C MET A 70 -13.22 7.21 -0.69
N GLU A 71 -14.32 6.92 -1.42
CA GLU A 71 -15.51 6.29 -0.86
C GLU A 71 -15.20 4.90 -0.32
N ARG A 72 -14.48 4.08 -1.10
CA ARG A 72 -14.06 2.72 -0.68
C ARG A 72 -13.22 2.76 0.60
N SER A 73 -12.33 3.75 0.75
CA SER A 73 -11.52 3.90 1.96
C SER A 73 -12.36 4.15 3.22
N LEU A 74 -13.43 4.93 3.07
CA LEU A 74 -14.37 5.18 4.16
C LEU A 74 -15.27 3.97 4.44
N ASP A 75 -15.77 3.27 3.40
CA ASP A 75 -16.55 2.05 3.54
C ASP A 75 -15.76 0.97 4.28
N GLN A 76 -14.51 0.80 3.92
CA GLN A 76 -13.63 -0.19 4.54
C GLN A 76 -13.31 0.17 5.98
N ALA A 77 -13.03 1.45 6.27
CA ALA A 77 -12.84 1.91 7.65
C ALA A 77 -14.08 1.63 8.50
N GLU A 78 -15.27 1.97 7.99
CA GLU A 78 -16.54 1.74 8.68
C GLU A 78 -16.81 0.25 8.91
N LEU A 79 -16.60 -0.60 7.89
CA LEU A 79 -16.79 -2.04 7.98
C LEU A 79 -15.90 -2.66 9.08
N ILE A 80 -14.65 -2.24 9.16
CA ILE A 80 -13.71 -2.74 10.17
C ILE A 80 -14.14 -2.26 11.57
N LEU A 81 -14.45 -0.97 11.71
CA LEU A 81 -14.83 -0.36 12.99
C LEU A 81 -16.17 -0.86 13.52
N ALA A 82 -17.11 -1.22 12.63
CA ALA A 82 -18.36 -1.86 12.98
C ALA A 82 -18.22 -3.35 13.34
N GLY A 83 -17.01 -3.90 13.18
CA GLY A 83 -16.69 -5.28 13.52
C GLY A 83 -16.86 -5.57 15.01
N PHE A 84 -16.92 -6.86 15.35
CA PHE A 84 -17.07 -7.28 16.73
C PHE A 84 -15.80 -6.99 17.54
N GLU A 85 -16.00 -6.57 18.78
CA GLU A 85 -14.94 -6.55 19.77
C GLU A 85 -14.38 -7.97 19.95
N TYR A 86 -13.07 -8.10 19.78
CA TYR A 86 -12.36 -9.35 20.05
C TYR A 86 -11.67 -9.24 21.41
N ASN A 87 -11.95 -10.18 22.31
CA ASN A 87 -11.43 -10.17 23.69
C ASN A 87 -11.63 -8.84 24.47
N GLY A 88 -12.73 -8.13 24.20
CA GLY A 88 -13.04 -6.85 24.84
C GLY A 88 -12.25 -5.67 24.34
N SER A 89 -11.61 -5.80 23.16
CA SER A 89 -10.92 -4.69 22.48
C SER A 89 -11.65 -4.34 21.17
N ALA A 90 -12.08 -3.08 21.04
CA ALA A 90 -12.65 -2.57 19.80
C ALA A 90 -11.58 -2.48 18.70
N PRO A 91 -11.96 -2.68 17.44
CA PRO A 91 -11.08 -2.43 16.31
C PRO A 91 -10.57 -0.99 16.29
N GLU A 92 -9.30 -0.81 15.85
CA GLU A 92 -8.70 0.50 15.64
C GLU A 92 -8.33 0.67 14.17
N VAL A 93 -8.72 1.78 13.56
CA VAL A 93 -8.37 2.13 12.18
C VAL A 93 -7.63 3.46 12.17
N GLU A 94 -6.52 3.51 11.46
CA GLU A 94 -5.87 4.77 11.08
C GLU A 94 -5.89 4.92 9.57
N LEU A 95 -6.69 5.87 9.07
CA LEU A 95 -6.74 6.21 7.66
C LEU A 95 -5.69 7.29 7.38
N ILE A 96 -4.67 6.95 6.59
CA ILE A 96 -3.56 7.82 6.23
C ILE A 96 -3.73 8.27 4.78
N ALA A 97 -3.72 9.58 4.54
CA ALA A 97 -3.81 10.14 3.19
C ALA A 97 -2.53 10.91 2.81
N ASN A 98 -2.02 10.62 1.61
CA ASN A 98 -0.89 11.34 1.03
C ASN A 98 -1.13 11.66 -0.46
N GLY A 99 -0.23 12.40 -1.06
CA GLY A 99 -0.30 12.72 -2.48
C GLY A 99 -1.65 13.35 -2.85
N GLN A 100 -2.31 12.80 -3.85
CA GLN A 100 -3.64 13.23 -4.28
C GLN A 100 -4.72 12.82 -3.27
N GLY A 101 -4.53 11.71 -2.54
CA GLY A 101 -5.47 11.25 -1.52
C GLY A 101 -5.70 12.24 -0.38
N LEU A 102 -4.80 13.23 -0.19
CA LEU A 102 -5.02 14.30 0.78
C LEU A 102 -6.33 15.07 0.53
N THR A 103 -6.86 15.05 -0.71
CA THR A 103 -8.14 15.65 -1.08
C THR A 103 -9.28 15.18 -0.17
N LEU A 104 -9.24 13.91 0.29
CA LEU A 104 -10.22 13.36 1.22
C LEU A 104 -10.33 14.16 2.53
N PHE A 105 -9.21 14.71 3.01
CA PHE A 105 -9.14 15.40 4.30
C PHE A 105 -9.14 16.93 4.21
N ARG A 106 -9.20 17.48 3.00
CA ARG A 106 -9.23 18.92 2.80
C ARG A 106 -10.65 19.46 2.93
N ASN A 107 -10.87 20.34 3.90
CA ASN A 107 -12.18 20.91 4.19
C ASN A 107 -12.77 21.76 3.04
N ASP A 108 -11.91 22.29 2.17
CA ASP A 108 -12.29 23.16 1.05
C ASP A 108 -12.72 22.41 -0.21
N VAL A 109 -12.40 21.10 -0.33
CA VAL A 109 -12.62 20.36 -1.57
C VAL A 109 -13.25 18.97 -1.40
N THR A 110 -13.17 18.36 -0.22
CA THR A 110 -13.72 17.01 -0.03
C THR A 110 -15.25 17.00 -0.08
N PRO A 111 -15.87 16.08 -0.85
CA PRO A 111 -17.31 15.88 -0.79
C PRO A 111 -17.75 15.02 0.42
N PHE A 112 -16.80 14.49 1.20
CA PHE A 112 -17.07 13.52 2.27
C PHE A 112 -17.01 14.11 3.69
N ALA A 113 -16.95 15.44 3.84
CA ALA A 113 -16.78 16.08 5.15
C ALA A 113 -17.82 15.64 6.19
N GLU A 114 -19.09 15.60 5.80
CA GLU A 114 -20.18 15.19 6.70
C GLU A 114 -20.06 13.71 7.11
N ARG A 115 -19.74 12.84 6.15
CA ARG A 115 -19.54 11.41 6.39
C ARG A 115 -18.36 11.15 7.34
N ILE A 116 -17.24 11.81 7.08
CA ILE A 116 -16.05 11.70 7.96
C ILE A 116 -16.40 12.17 9.37
N GLY A 117 -17.10 13.30 9.51
CA GLY A 117 -17.54 13.79 10.80
C GLY A 117 -18.50 12.83 11.53
N ALA A 118 -19.36 12.11 10.80
CA ALA A 118 -20.21 11.05 11.37
C ALA A 118 -19.36 9.87 11.87
N LEU A 119 -18.47 9.36 11.03
CA LEU A 119 -17.59 8.25 11.41
C LEU A 119 -16.74 8.56 12.65
N GLN A 120 -16.20 9.78 12.77
CA GLN A 120 -15.43 10.19 13.95
C GLN A 120 -16.27 10.24 15.23
N ARG A 121 -17.57 10.59 15.12
CA ARG A 121 -18.47 10.58 16.27
C ARG A 121 -18.86 9.17 16.69
N ASP A 122 -19.14 8.32 15.71
CA ASP A 122 -19.65 6.96 15.93
C ASP A 122 -18.53 6.00 16.32
N TYR A 123 -17.31 6.25 15.86
CA TYR A 123 -16.13 5.40 16.08
C TYR A 123 -14.95 6.17 16.67
N PRO A 124 -14.85 6.33 18.00
CA PRO A 124 -13.72 7.04 18.64
C PRO A 124 -12.34 6.40 18.39
N SER A 125 -12.31 5.15 17.94
CA SER A 125 -11.09 4.42 17.56
C SER A 125 -10.63 4.69 16.11
N LEU A 126 -11.38 5.50 15.34
CA LEU A 126 -10.94 6.00 14.04
C LEU A 126 -9.94 7.15 14.21
N ARG A 127 -8.80 7.03 13.58
CA ARG A 127 -7.77 8.07 13.49
C ARG A 127 -7.60 8.48 12.04
N LEU A 128 -7.49 9.79 11.79
CA LEU A 128 -7.26 10.35 10.46
C LEU A 128 -5.90 11.05 10.45
N TYR A 129 -5.08 10.75 9.44
CA TYR A 129 -3.73 11.28 9.38
C TYR A 129 -3.37 11.80 7.99
N ALA A 130 -2.98 13.08 7.92
CA ALA A 130 -2.55 13.76 6.71
C ALA A 130 -1.03 13.84 6.63
N CYS A 131 -0.46 13.47 5.48
CA CYS A 131 0.98 13.54 5.24
C CYS A 131 1.50 14.98 5.24
N ALA A 132 2.38 15.32 6.17
CA ALA A 132 2.99 16.65 6.27
C ALA A 132 3.74 17.04 5.00
N ARG A 133 4.45 16.11 4.35
CA ARG A 133 5.17 16.35 3.11
C ARG A 133 4.26 16.75 1.95
N THR A 134 3.04 16.20 1.91
CA THR A 134 2.05 16.58 0.90
C THR A 134 1.53 17.99 1.16
N ILE A 135 1.27 18.34 2.41
CA ILE A 135 0.83 19.69 2.81
C ILE A 135 1.91 20.72 2.46
N GLU A 136 3.17 20.47 2.81
CA GLU A 136 4.30 21.32 2.45
C GLU A 136 4.43 21.55 0.94
N ARG A 137 4.31 20.46 0.16
CA ARG A 137 4.39 20.54 -1.30
C ARG A 137 3.28 21.42 -1.89
N LEU A 138 2.06 21.29 -1.39
CA LEU A 138 0.92 22.12 -1.81
C LEU A 138 1.15 23.58 -1.43
N ALA A 139 1.66 23.85 -0.23
CA ALA A 139 2.00 25.21 0.21
C ALA A 139 3.06 25.85 -0.71
N LEU A 140 4.10 25.09 -1.12
CA LEU A 140 5.10 25.58 -2.08
C LEU A 140 4.51 25.88 -3.47
N GLN A 141 3.39 25.27 -3.82
CA GLN A 141 2.63 25.54 -5.05
C GLN A 141 1.62 26.69 -4.88
N GLY A 142 1.59 27.35 -3.73
CA GLY A 142 0.64 28.42 -3.43
C GLY A 142 -0.76 27.93 -3.04
N VAL A 143 -0.92 26.62 -2.77
CA VAL A 143 -2.19 26.04 -2.35
C VAL A 143 -2.24 25.97 -0.84
N GLY A 144 -3.12 26.76 -0.22
CA GLY A 144 -3.44 26.64 1.20
C GLY A 144 -4.21 25.36 1.48
N VAL A 145 -3.84 24.65 2.55
CA VAL A 145 -4.53 23.43 2.99
C VAL A 145 -5.21 23.69 4.32
N VAL A 146 -6.52 23.51 4.36
CA VAL A 146 -7.32 23.51 5.58
C VAL A 146 -7.83 22.08 5.78
N LEU A 147 -7.36 21.41 6.82
CA LEU A 147 -7.77 20.05 7.14
C LEU A 147 -9.14 20.04 7.85
N LEU A 148 -9.87 18.95 7.68
CA LEU A 148 -11.05 18.65 8.47
C LEU A 148 -10.71 18.58 9.97
N PRO A 149 -11.66 18.89 10.87
CA PRO A 149 -11.47 18.70 12.31
C PRO A 149 -11.09 17.25 12.64
N GLY A 150 -10.17 17.07 13.58
CA GLY A 150 -9.74 15.76 14.03
C GLY A 150 -8.78 15.02 13.10
N VAL A 151 -8.32 15.66 12.02
CA VAL A 151 -7.24 15.12 11.18
C VAL A 151 -5.89 15.55 11.74
N ASP A 152 -5.10 14.57 12.15
CA ASP A 152 -3.73 14.77 12.64
C ASP A 152 -2.74 14.91 11.48
N THR A 153 -1.61 15.59 11.75
CA THR A 153 -0.47 15.69 10.85
C THR A 153 0.81 15.85 11.67
N GLY A 154 1.98 15.81 11.07
CA GLY A 154 3.25 16.06 11.78
C GLY A 154 4.43 15.28 11.24
N SER A 155 4.21 14.12 10.60
CA SER A 155 5.27 13.37 9.92
C SER A 155 4.87 13.01 8.49
N ILE A 156 5.79 12.44 7.73
CA ILE A 156 5.49 11.93 6.39
C ILE A 156 4.74 10.60 6.49
N ALA A 157 3.90 10.28 5.50
CA ALA A 157 3.05 9.10 5.52
C ALA A 157 3.84 7.79 5.73
N ILE A 158 4.95 7.62 5.01
CA ILE A 158 5.77 6.40 5.12
C ILE A 158 6.35 6.20 6.54
N GLU A 159 6.75 7.27 7.20
CA GLU A 159 7.27 7.23 8.57
C GLU A 159 6.16 6.85 9.57
N ARG A 160 4.95 7.41 9.34
CA ARG A 160 3.78 7.07 10.16
C ARG A 160 3.39 5.60 9.98
N ILE A 161 3.29 5.12 8.74
CA ILE A 161 2.99 3.71 8.41
C ILE A 161 4.03 2.79 9.08
N TYR A 162 5.33 3.09 8.89
CA TYR A 162 6.39 2.29 9.49
C TYR A 162 6.29 2.23 11.02
N THR A 163 5.98 3.35 11.66
CA THR A 163 5.78 3.40 13.11
C THR A 163 4.63 2.50 13.55
N ARG A 164 3.51 2.50 12.80
CA ARG A 164 2.35 1.64 13.09
C ARG A 164 2.67 0.16 12.88
N LEU A 165 3.35 -0.20 11.80
CA LEU A 165 3.79 -1.58 11.56
C LEU A 165 4.68 -2.10 12.71
N ARG A 166 5.58 -1.27 13.22
CA ARG A 166 6.40 -1.63 14.40
C ARG A 166 5.60 -1.80 15.68
N GLN A 167 4.43 -1.20 15.76
CA GLN A 167 3.49 -1.33 16.87
C GLN A 167 2.53 -2.52 16.70
N GLY A 168 2.72 -3.36 15.67
CA GLY A 168 1.89 -4.54 15.40
C GLY A 168 0.60 -4.24 14.61
N TRP A 169 0.48 -3.07 13.98
CA TRP A 169 -0.65 -2.76 13.09
C TRP A 169 -0.47 -3.49 11.76
N SER A 170 -1.55 -3.96 11.16
CA SER A 170 -1.58 -4.39 9.77
C SER A 170 -1.68 -3.18 8.83
N TYR A 171 -1.42 -3.39 7.54
CA TYR A 171 -1.42 -2.33 6.51
C TYR A 171 -2.16 -2.80 5.27
N GLU A 172 -2.96 -1.90 4.71
CA GLU A 172 -3.65 -2.09 3.44
C GLU A 172 -3.63 -0.78 2.64
N GLU A 173 -3.31 -0.88 1.35
CA GLU A 173 -3.40 0.20 0.38
C GLU A 173 -4.73 0.07 -0.38
N ILE A 174 -5.42 1.22 -0.57
CA ILE A 174 -6.75 1.32 -1.18
C ILE A 174 -6.60 1.57 -2.68
#